data_a451d6f10085d8490426917d4b29019b
#
_entry.id   a451d6f10085d8490426917d4b29019b
#
_cell.length_a   1.000
_cell.length_b   1.000
_cell.length_c   1.000
_cell.angle_alpha   90.00
_cell.angle_beta   90.00
_cell.angle_gamma   90.00
#
_symmetry.space_group_name_H-M   'P 1'
#
loop_
_entity.id
_entity.type
_entity.pdbx_description
1 polymer ?
#
loop_
_entity_poly.entity_id
_entity_poly.type
_entity_poly.pdbx_seq_one_letter_code
_entity_poly.pdbx_strand_id
1 'polypeptide(L)'
;MTNPSISSRFAVSVLANLLRGGLVFVTTIIIARVLGPEVYGDYAFLLGSFVATMSLLNMGSSNAFQTFISQKERGKLFVLSYAGWQLLQILLMLLVIGIILPEEWLSQIWMGHDRGLVFLAVASVFMQRQAWQTMIQIGESNRLTYRVQVLNVSIAAVHFVLVIGFWIGEMLSIRLVFGLVLVEYVVFLIVACNVLSVFKLEGEPFNGRSVLREYLKYCSPLILYSIVGFSYGFADRWMLQNFGGSKQQGLYEAGFRFGMVSLLITTSLLNIFWKEIAEAKEKGNLELMQKLYRKASRFLFWL
;
A
#
# COMPACT_ATOMS: atom_id res chain seq x y z
N MET A 1 0.79 1.02 -30.88
CA MET A 1 1.76 1.70 -29.99
C MET A 1 2.81 0.67 -29.58
N THR A 2 4.07 0.91 -29.83
CA THR A 2 5.17 0.01 -29.43
C THR A 2 5.21 -0.11 -27.91
N ASN A 3 5.17 -1.33 -27.39
CA ASN A 3 5.31 -1.55 -25.94
C ASN A 3 6.66 -0.97 -25.47
N PRO A 4 6.67 -0.09 -24.45
CA PRO A 4 7.91 0.50 -23.96
C PRO A 4 8.85 -0.59 -23.43
N SER A 5 10.15 -0.44 -23.67
CA SER A 5 11.15 -1.40 -23.23
C SER A 5 11.17 -1.52 -21.70
N ILE A 6 11.58 -2.68 -21.16
CA ILE A 6 11.73 -2.89 -19.71
C ILE A 6 12.64 -1.82 -19.11
N SER A 7 13.73 -1.47 -19.80
CA SER A 7 14.67 -0.44 -19.33
C SER A 7 14.04 0.94 -19.24
N SER A 8 13.20 1.34 -20.22
CA SER A 8 12.47 2.61 -20.19
C SER A 8 11.46 2.67 -19.05
N ARG A 9 10.68 1.61 -18.85
CA ARG A 9 9.72 1.50 -17.73
C ARG A 9 10.43 1.57 -16.39
N PHE A 10 11.59 0.92 -16.28
CA PHE A 10 12.41 0.96 -15.07
C PHE A 10 12.92 2.38 -14.79
N ALA A 11 13.52 3.07 -15.78
CA ALA A 11 14.02 4.42 -15.60
C ALA A 11 12.91 5.41 -15.17
N VAL A 12 11.73 5.34 -15.82
CA VAL A 12 10.56 6.14 -15.44
C VAL A 12 10.10 5.83 -14.02
N SER A 13 10.05 4.55 -13.65
CA SER A 13 9.62 4.14 -12.31
C SER A 13 10.61 4.62 -11.22
N VAL A 14 11.92 4.49 -11.46
CA VAL A 14 12.94 4.98 -10.51
C VAL A 14 12.84 6.49 -10.33
N LEU A 15 12.79 7.25 -11.42
CA LEU A 15 12.71 8.72 -11.36
C LEU A 15 11.44 9.18 -10.64
N ALA A 16 10.29 8.60 -10.99
CA ALA A 16 9.02 8.91 -10.35
C ALA A 16 9.01 8.54 -8.86
N ASN A 17 9.58 7.39 -8.48
CA ASN A 17 9.67 7.00 -7.08
C ASN A 17 10.64 7.88 -6.28
N LEU A 18 11.73 8.35 -6.86
CA LEU A 18 12.62 9.31 -6.21
C LEU A 18 11.91 10.65 -6.00
N LEU A 19 11.22 11.16 -7.01
CA LEU A 19 10.44 12.40 -6.90
C LEU A 19 9.32 12.27 -5.85
N ARG A 20 8.52 11.20 -5.94
CA ARG A 20 7.48 10.90 -4.95
C ARG A 20 8.06 10.74 -3.54
N GLY A 21 9.16 9.99 -3.42
CA GLY A 21 9.85 9.77 -2.15
C GLY A 21 10.34 11.07 -1.53
N GLY A 22 10.91 11.98 -2.33
CA GLY A 22 11.31 13.31 -1.88
C GLY A 22 10.14 14.15 -1.39
N LEU A 23 9.03 14.19 -2.16
CA LEU A 23 7.81 14.89 -1.75
C LEU A 23 7.24 14.33 -0.43
N VAL A 24 7.09 13.01 -0.34
CA VAL A 24 6.59 12.34 0.88
C VAL A 24 7.51 12.59 2.07
N PHE A 25 8.83 12.56 1.86
CA PHE A 25 9.81 12.80 2.92
C PHE A 25 9.69 14.22 3.47
N VAL A 26 9.67 15.24 2.59
CA VAL A 26 9.51 16.64 3.01
C VAL A 26 8.16 16.86 3.70
N THR A 27 7.07 16.31 3.14
CA THR A 27 5.73 16.38 3.75
C THR A 27 5.74 15.78 5.16
N THR A 28 6.38 14.63 5.33
CA THR A 28 6.49 13.96 6.64
C THR A 28 7.24 14.81 7.65
N ILE A 29 8.34 15.47 7.24
CA ILE A 29 9.07 16.41 8.11
C ILE A 29 8.20 17.58 8.54
N ILE A 30 7.42 18.16 7.62
CA ILE A 30 6.50 19.26 7.94
C ILE A 30 5.46 18.79 8.96
N ILE A 31 4.81 17.65 8.70
CA ILE A 31 3.80 17.07 9.62
C ILE A 31 4.42 16.82 11.00
N ALA A 32 5.59 16.16 11.06
CA ALA A 32 6.27 15.85 12.32
C ALA A 32 6.64 17.10 13.11
N ARG A 33 7.11 18.15 12.41
CA ARG A 33 7.51 19.42 13.04
C ARG A 33 6.31 20.20 13.57
N VAL A 34 5.21 20.23 12.82
CA VAL A 34 4.01 21.00 13.18
C VAL A 34 3.21 20.32 14.27
N LEU A 35 3.04 19.00 14.20
CA LEU A 35 2.33 18.23 15.23
C LEU A 35 3.14 18.10 16.53
N GLY A 36 4.47 18.23 16.45
CA GLY A 36 5.36 17.93 17.57
C GLY A 36 5.53 16.43 17.80
N PRO A 37 6.52 16.04 18.62
CA PRO A 37 6.94 14.63 18.74
C PRO A 37 5.87 13.72 19.35
N GLU A 38 5.02 14.23 20.23
CA GLU A 38 3.97 13.44 20.89
C GLU A 38 2.81 13.14 19.94
N VAL A 39 2.19 14.17 19.36
CA VAL A 39 1.05 13.98 18.42
C VAL A 39 1.50 13.27 17.15
N TYR A 40 2.72 13.52 16.66
CA TYR A 40 3.30 12.78 15.56
C TYR A 40 3.54 11.31 15.92
N GLY A 41 3.92 11.02 17.18
CA GLY A 41 4.05 9.66 17.69
C GLY A 41 2.71 8.91 17.68
N ASP A 42 1.63 9.55 18.11
CA ASP A 42 0.27 9.00 18.05
C ASP A 42 -0.16 8.73 16.60
N TYR A 43 0.10 9.67 15.69
CA TYR A 43 -0.12 9.46 14.26
C TYR A 43 0.66 8.25 13.73
N ALA A 44 1.94 8.14 14.07
CA ALA A 44 2.81 7.05 13.64
C ALA A 44 2.38 5.70 14.22
N PHE A 45 1.94 5.68 15.47
CA PHE A 45 1.38 4.50 16.13
C PHE A 45 0.13 4.00 15.41
N LEU A 46 -0.86 4.87 15.21
CA LEU A 46 -2.10 4.51 14.51
C LEU A 46 -1.83 4.04 13.07
N LEU A 47 -0.99 4.79 12.34
CA LEU A 47 -0.58 4.41 10.99
C LEU A 47 0.08 3.03 10.97
N GLY A 48 1.07 2.79 11.84
CA GLY A 48 1.83 1.54 11.88
C GLY A 48 0.99 0.34 12.35
N SER A 49 0.14 0.52 13.36
CA SER A 49 -0.76 -0.53 13.86
C SER A 49 -1.75 -0.98 12.78
N PHE A 50 -2.32 -0.04 12.02
CA PHE A 50 -3.23 -0.40 10.93
C PHE A 50 -2.51 -0.96 9.70
N VAL A 51 -1.29 -0.52 9.39
CA VAL A 51 -0.46 -1.17 8.35
C VAL A 51 -0.20 -2.63 8.71
N ALA A 52 0.11 -2.94 9.97
CA ALA A 52 0.28 -4.31 10.44
C ALA A 52 -1.03 -5.11 10.34
N THR A 53 -2.16 -4.52 10.76
CA THR A 53 -3.48 -5.15 10.67
C THR A 53 -3.90 -5.42 9.22
N MET A 54 -3.59 -4.52 8.28
CA MET A 54 -3.84 -4.76 6.84
C MET A 54 -3.02 -5.95 6.32
N SER A 55 -1.80 -6.16 6.82
CA SER A 55 -1.01 -7.35 6.48
C SER A 55 -1.70 -8.65 6.90
N LEU A 56 -2.31 -8.66 8.09
CA LEU A 56 -3.11 -9.80 8.56
C LEU A 56 -4.35 -10.03 7.69
N LEU A 57 -5.14 -8.98 7.44
CA LEU A 57 -6.36 -9.09 6.62
C LEU A 57 -6.06 -9.54 5.19
N ASN A 58 -4.94 -9.14 4.66
CA ASN A 58 -4.52 -9.46 3.31
C ASN A 58 -4.25 -10.97 3.12
N MET A 59 -3.61 -11.62 4.09
CA MET A 59 -3.27 -13.08 4.04
C MET A 59 -2.64 -13.50 2.69
N GLY A 60 -1.90 -12.62 2.04
CA GLY A 60 -1.28 -12.87 0.73
C GLY A 60 -2.21 -12.67 -0.47
N SER A 61 -3.47 -12.26 -0.27
CA SER A 61 -4.44 -12.08 -1.37
C SER A 61 -4.03 -11.00 -2.39
N SER A 62 -3.34 -9.95 -1.95
CA SER A 62 -2.80 -8.93 -2.85
C SER A 62 -1.68 -9.49 -3.74
N ASN A 63 -0.81 -10.34 -3.21
CA ASN A 63 0.23 -11.01 -3.99
C ASN A 63 -0.39 -12.02 -4.98
N ALA A 64 -1.43 -12.74 -4.56
CA ALA A 64 -2.21 -13.62 -5.43
C ALA A 64 -2.85 -12.84 -6.57
N PHE A 65 -3.52 -11.73 -6.27
CA PHE A 65 -4.13 -10.86 -7.26
C PHE A 65 -3.10 -10.36 -8.29
N GLN A 66 -1.98 -9.81 -7.83
CA GLN A 66 -0.90 -9.33 -8.70
C GLN A 66 -0.35 -10.47 -9.59
N THR A 67 -0.17 -11.65 -9.03
CA THR A 67 0.32 -12.81 -9.78
C THR A 67 -0.68 -13.22 -10.86
N PHE A 68 -1.95 -13.40 -10.50
CA PHE A 68 -2.96 -13.91 -11.44
C PHE A 68 -3.31 -12.92 -12.54
N ILE A 69 -3.39 -11.61 -12.24
CA ILE A 69 -3.62 -10.59 -13.27
C ILE A 69 -2.37 -10.38 -14.16
N SER A 70 -1.19 -10.78 -13.68
CA SER A 70 0.05 -10.69 -14.45
C SER A 70 0.29 -11.89 -15.34
N GLN A 71 -0.18 -13.08 -14.95
CA GLN A 71 -0.02 -14.32 -15.72
C GLN A 71 -0.93 -14.35 -16.95
N LYS A 72 -2.21 -14.00 -16.77
CA LYS A 72 -3.25 -14.09 -17.79
C LYS A 72 -4.04 -12.80 -17.92
N GLU A 73 -4.64 -12.60 -19.09
CA GLU A 73 -5.59 -11.51 -19.28
C GLU A 73 -6.86 -11.78 -18.49
N ARG A 74 -7.08 -11.03 -17.43
CA ARG A 74 -8.25 -11.15 -16.55
C ARG A 74 -9.21 -9.98 -16.80
N GLY A 75 -10.47 -10.30 -17.05
CA GLY A 75 -11.50 -9.30 -17.30
C GLY A 75 -11.98 -8.56 -16.04
N LYS A 76 -12.84 -7.56 -16.24
CA LYS A 76 -13.39 -6.71 -15.19
C LYS A 76 -14.02 -7.47 -14.01
N LEU A 77 -14.66 -8.61 -14.25
CA LEU A 77 -15.31 -9.39 -13.18
C LEU A 77 -14.29 -9.97 -12.19
N PHE A 78 -13.10 -10.34 -12.65
CA PHE A 78 -12.02 -10.76 -11.76
C PHE A 78 -11.57 -9.61 -10.86
N VAL A 79 -11.39 -8.40 -11.40
CA VAL A 79 -11.02 -7.21 -10.63
C VAL A 79 -12.11 -6.84 -9.63
N LEU A 80 -13.38 -6.85 -10.05
CA LEU A 80 -14.52 -6.55 -9.19
C LEU A 80 -14.69 -7.58 -8.06
N SER A 81 -14.42 -8.87 -8.32
CA SER A 81 -14.45 -9.89 -7.27
C SER A 81 -13.39 -9.66 -6.20
N TYR A 82 -12.19 -9.20 -6.59
CA TYR A 82 -11.15 -8.84 -5.65
C TYR A 82 -11.47 -7.54 -4.89
N ALA A 83 -12.03 -6.54 -5.56
CA ALA A 83 -12.52 -5.32 -4.90
C ALA A 83 -13.63 -5.64 -3.88
N GLY A 84 -14.55 -6.57 -4.20
CA GLY A 84 -15.57 -7.07 -3.26
C GLY A 84 -14.95 -7.76 -2.04
N TRP A 85 -13.89 -8.54 -2.23
CA TRP A 85 -13.12 -9.13 -1.13
C TRP A 85 -12.49 -8.05 -0.23
N GLN A 86 -11.88 -7.03 -0.81
CA GLN A 86 -11.32 -5.90 -0.05
C GLN A 86 -12.40 -5.12 0.71
N LEU A 87 -13.57 -4.90 0.08
CA LEU A 87 -14.70 -4.27 0.74
C LEU A 87 -15.18 -5.08 1.94
N LEU A 88 -15.26 -6.41 1.81
CA LEU A 88 -15.59 -7.29 2.92
C LEU A 88 -14.58 -7.17 4.07
N GLN A 89 -13.30 -7.11 3.78
CA GLN A 89 -12.24 -6.95 4.78
C GLN A 89 -12.40 -5.65 5.58
N ILE A 90 -12.60 -4.51 4.90
CA ILE A 90 -12.77 -3.23 5.62
C ILE A 90 -14.08 -3.21 6.42
N LEU A 91 -15.18 -3.73 5.88
CA LEU A 91 -16.44 -3.80 6.59
C LEU A 91 -16.35 -4.68 7.85
N LEU A 92 -15.68 -5.83 7.78
CA LEU A 92 -15.42 -6.67 8.95
C LEU A 92 -14.58 -5.92 9.99
N MET A 93 -13.56 -5.21 9.58
CA MET A 93 -12.71 -4.45 10.49
C MET A 93 -13.49 -3.31 11.17
N LEU A 94 -14.29 -2.56 10.39
CA LEU A 94 -15.12 -1.50 10.93
C LEU A 94 -16.20 -2.06 11.89
N LEU A 95 -16.75 -3.23 11.61
CA LEU A 95 -17.68 -3.93 12.49
C LEU A 95 -17.01 -4.35 13.81
N VAL A 96 -15.80 -4.92 13.72
CA VAL A 96 -15.04 -5.31 14.93
C VAL A 96 -14.74 -4.07 15.80
N ILE A 97 -14.21 -3.00 15.21
CA ILE A 97 -13.88 -1.77 15.95
C ILE A 97 -15.13 -1.05 16.44
N GLY A 98 -16.22 -1.03 15.65
CA GLY A 98 -17.41 -0.26 15.94
C GLY A 98 -18.39 -0.91 16.90
N ILE A 99 -18.52 -2.24 16.84
CA ILE A 99 -19.59 -2.98 17.52
C ILE A 99 -19.03 -4.03 18.48
N ILE A 100 -18.02 -4.80 18.07
CA ILE A 100 -17.56 -5.96 18.84
C ILE A 100 -16.63 -5.54 19.97
N LEU A 101 -15.72 -4.58 19.74
CA LEU A 101 -14.75 -4.15 20.77
C LEU A 101 -15.39 -3.20 21.77
N PRO A 102 -15.42 -3.58 23.09
CA PRO A 102 -15.79 -2.66 24.15
C PRO A 102 -14.85 -1.46 24.20
N GLU A 103 -15.34 -0.33 24.73
CA GLU A 103 -14.58 0.91 24.83
C GLU A 103 -13.29 0.75 25.64
N GLU A 104 -13.33 -0.08 26.69
CA GLU A 104 -12.17 -0.39 27.53
C GLU A 104 -11.04 -1.06 26.73
N TRP A 105 -11.38 -2.06 25.88
CA TRP A 105 -10.40 -2.74 25.05
C TRP A 105 -9.90 -1.86 23.92
N LEU A 106 -10.77 -1.06 23.33
CA LEU A 106 -10.39 -0.09 22.31
C LEU A 106 -9.37 0.90 22.88
N SER A 107 -9.63 1.44 24.07
CA SER A 107 -8.74 2.35 24.77
C SER A 107 -7.38 1.71 25.12
N GLN A 108 -7.37 0.43 25.53
CA GLN A 108 -6.13 -0.29 25.83
C GLN A 108 -5.31 -0.58 24.55
N ILE A 109 -5.97 -0.98 23.47
CA ILE A 109 -5.30 -1.35 22.21
C ILE A 109 -4.74 -0.09 21.52
N TRP A 110 -5.53 0.97 21.44
CA TRP A 110 -5.15 2.22 20.77
C TRP A 110 -4.89 3.40 21.72
N MET A 111 -4.40 3.10 22.95
CA MET A 111 -3.81 4.06 23.90
C MET A 111 -4.69 5.29 24.18
N GLY A 112 -5.99 5.07 24.42
CA GLY A 112 -6.94 6.13 24.77
C GLY A 112 -7.45 6.97 23.61
N HIS A 113 -7.08 6.64 22.37
CA HIS A 113 -7.64 7.33 21.21
C HIS A 113 -9.13 7.04 21.03
N ASP A 114 -9.90 8.08 20.74
CA ASP A 114 -11.35 7.95 20.52
C ASP A 114 -11.66 7.11 19.26
N ARG A 115 -12.81 6.44 19.31
CA ARG A 115 -13.28 5.54 18.25
C ARG A 115 -13.36 6.21 16.89
N GLY A 116 -13.73 7.49 16.83
CA GLY A 116 -13.81 8.25 15.58
C GLY A 116 -12.46 8.44 14.91
N LEU A 117 -11.41 8.74 15.68
CA LEU A 117 -10.05 8.83 15.16
C LEU A 117 -9.54 7.45 14.68
N VAL A 118 -9.85 6.39 15.44
CA VAL A 118 -9.50 5.01 15.06
C VAL A 118 -10.18 4.61 13.74
N PHE A 119 -11.46 4.93 13.55
CA PHE A 119 -12.16 4.71 12.28
C PHE A 119 -11.56 5.48 11.12
N LEU A 120 -11.26 6.75 11.34
CA LEU A 120 -10.65 7.59 10.32
C LEU A 120 -9.27 7.07 9.91
N ALA A 121 -8.45 6.66 10.88
CA ALA A 121 -7.13 6.11 10.63
C ALA A 121 -7.19 4.79 9.86
N VAL A 122 -8.07 3.85 10.26
CA VAL A 122 -8.21 2.57 9.54
C VAL A 122 -8.70 2.76 8.12
N ALA A 123 -9.69 3.64 7.89
CA ALA A 123 -10.21 3.92 6.56
C ALA A 123 -9.12 4.55 5.67
N SER A 124 -8.36 5.50 6.20
CA SER A 124 -7.27 6.16 5.48
C SER A 124 -6.16 5.18 5.09
N VAL A 125 -5.72 4.35 6.04
CA VAL A 125 -4.68 3.34 5.80
C VAL A 125 -5.16 2.28 4.80
N PHE A 126 -6.42 1.85 4.90
CA PHE A 126 -7.00 0.91 3.95
C PHE A 126 -7.00 1.48 2.52
N MET A 127 -7.47 2.68 2.33
CA MET A 127 -7.48 3.33 1.01
C MET A 127 -6.08 3.51 0.46
N GLN A 128 -5.13 3.94 1.28
CA GLN A 128 -3.75 4.17 0.87
C GLN A 128 -2.99 2.87 0.60
N ARG A 129 -3.16 1.82 1.41
CA ARG A 129 -2.32 0.61 1.36
C ARG A 129 -2.95 -0.55 0.61
N GLN A 130 -4.27 -0.70 0.69
CA GLN A 130 -4.97 -1.82 0.04
C GLN A 130 -5.59 -1.41 -1.29
N ALA A 131 -6.53 -0.46 -1.27
CA ALA A 131 -7.27 -0.08 -2.47
C ALA A 131 -6.34 0.54 -3.54
N TRP A 132 -5.44 1.45 -3.13
CA TRP A 132 -4.51 2.07 -4.06
C TRP A 132 -3.47 1.09 -4.61
N GLN A 133 -2.99 0.15 -3.79
CA GLN A 133 -2.08 -0.90 -4.26
C GLN A 133 -2.69 -1.74 -5.38
N THR A 134 -4.00 -2.01 -5.31
CA THR A 134 -4.73 -2.71 -6.39
C THR A 134 -4.69 -1.94 -7.72
N MET A 135 -4.82 -0.62 -7.69
CA MET A 135 -4.70 0.21 -8.90
C MET A 135 -3.29 0.15 -9.49
N ILE A 136 -2.26 0.20 -8.64
CA ILE A 136 -0.87 0.02 -9.09
C ILE A 136 -0.70 -1.35 -9.76
N GLN A 137 -1.18 -2.41 -9.14
CA GLN A 137 -1.07 -3.78 -9.66
C GLN A 137 -1.78 -3.95 -11.01
N ILE A 138 -2.98 -3.38 -11.16
CA ILE A 138 -3.72 -3.38 -12.43
C ILE A 138 -2.92 -2.64 -13.51
N GLY A 139 -2.43 -1.45 -13.20
CA GLY A 139 -1.69 -0.65 -14.18
C GLY A 139 -0.36 -1.28 -14.58
N GLU A 140 0.41 -1.82 -13.64
CA GLU A 140 1.69 -2.49 -13.96
C GLU A 140 1.48 -3.80 -14.73
N SER A 141 0.44 -4.58 -14.38
CA SER A 141 0.10 -5.81 -15.10
C SER A 141 -0.33 -5.55 -16.54
N ASN A 142 -0.93 -4.40 -16.82
CA ASN A 142 -1.28 -3.96 -18.17
C ASN A 142 -0.18 -3.12 -18.84
N ARG A 143 1.03 -3.08 -18.27
CA ARG A 143 2.19 -2.31 -18.79
C ARG A 143 1.94 -0.80 -18.90
N LEU A 144 1.01 -0.27 -18.12
CA LEU A 144 0.67 1.16 -18.04
C LEU A 144 1.55 1.90 -17.00
N THR A 145 2.80 1.49 -16.82
CA THR A 145 3.74 2.02 -15.82
C THR A 145 3.78 3.55 -15.81
N TYR A 146 3.85 4.20 -16.98
CA TYR A 146 3.86 5.66 -17.05
C TYR A 146 2.63 6.29 -16.38
N ARG A 147 1.43 5.78 -16.68
CA ARG A 147 0.18 6.29 -16.09
C ARG A 147 0.13 6.08 -14.58
N VAL A 148 0.58 4.91 -14.12
CA VAL A 148 0.69 4.60 -12.68
C VAL A 148 1.63 5.56 -11.98
N GLN A 149 2.79 5.83 -12.57
CA GLN A 149 3.78 6.70 -11.96
C GLN A 149 3.32 8.16 -11.94
N VAL A 150 2.66 8.64 -13.00
CA VAL A 150 2.06 9.99 -13.00
C VAL A 150 1.03 10.11 -11.88
N LEU A 151 0.12 9.13 -11.72
CA LEU A 151 -0.86 9.14 -10.64
C LEU A 151 -0.18 9.14 -9.25
N ASN A 152 0.84 8.30 -9.05
CA ASN A 152 1.57 8.24 -7.79
C ASN A 152 2.25 9.56 -7.42
N VAL A 153 2.89 10.21 -8.39
CA VAL A 153 3.53 11.52 -8.18
C VAL A 153 2.49 12.61 -7.95
N SER A 154 1.36 12.57 -8.70
CA SER A 154 0.28 13.54 -8.55
C SER A 154 -0.35 13.49 -7.16
N ILE A 155 -0.62 12.29 -6.60
CA ILE A 155 -1.11 12.15 -5.21
C ILE A 155 -0.11 12.79 -4.24
N ALA A 156 1.17 12.46 -4.36
CA ALA A 156 2.19 13.01 -3.46
C ALA A 156 2.31 14.54 -3.58
N ALA A 157 2.20 15.08 -4.79
CA ALA A 157 2.24 16.52 -5.02
C ALA A 157 1.00 17.23 -4.45
N VAL A 158 -0.19 16.67 -4.67
CA VAL A 158 -1.44 17.21 -4.10
C VAL A 158 -1.39 17.18 -2.57
N HIS A 159 -0.99 16.04 -1.98
CA HIS A 159 -0.83 15.91 -0.53
C HIS A 159 0.16 16.95 0.03
N PHE A 160 1.31 17.11 -0.63
CA PHE A 160 2.31 18.11 -0.25
C PHE A 160 1.74 19.53 -0.25
N VAL A 161 1.04 19.92 -1.32
CA VAL A 161 0.43 21.25 -1.45
C VAL A 161 -0.64 21.48 -0.39
N LEU A 162 -1.53 20.49 -0.15
CA LEU A 162 -2.57 20.59 0.86
C LEU A 162 -1.99 20.68 2.27
N VAL A 163 -0.98 19.87 2.60
CA VAL A 163 -0.30 19.94 3.91
C VAL A 163 0.35 21.30 4.12
N ILE A 164 1.00 21.89 3.11
CA ILE A 164 1.53 23.25 3.21
C ILE A 164 0.41 24.27 3.43
N GLY A 165 -0.68 24.17 2.66
CA GLY A 165 -1.82 25.10 2.81
C GLY A 165 -2.40 25.08 4.22
N PHE A 166 -2.63 23.88 4.79
CA PHE A 166 -3.14 23.73 6.15
C PHE A 166 -2.09 24.08 7.22
N TRP A 167 -0.80 23.90 6.94
CA TRP A 167 0.26 24.38 7.83
C TRP A 167 0.28 25.91 7.93
N ILE A 168 0.23 26.61 6.80
CA ILE A 168 0.18 28.09 6.78
C ILE A 168 -1.07 28.60 7.48
N GLY A 169 -2.20 27.88 7.36
CA GLY A 169 -3.46 28.20 8.05
C GLY A 169 -3.49 27.77 9.52
N GLU A 170 -2.41 27.20 10.08
CA GLU A 170 -2.34 26.70 11.47
C GLU A 170 -3.44 25.66 11.83
N MET A 171 -3.94 24.92 10.83
CA MET A 171 -5.06 23.98 10.99
C MET A 171 -4.63 22.52 11.05
N LEU A 172 -3.31 22.23 10.96
CA LEU A 172 -2.84 20.84 10.95
C LEU A 172 -3.14 20.15 12.28
N SER A 173 -3.82 19.00 12.18
CA SER A 173 -4.12 18.11 13.30
C SER A 173 -4.03 16.67 12.83
N ILE A 174 -3.91 15.72 13.76
CA ILE A 174 -3.87 14.28 13.44
C ILE A 174 -5.12 13.83 12.64
N ARG A 175 -6.30 14.33 13.01
CA ARG A 175 -7.56 14.04 12.31
C ARG A 175 -7.55 14.59 10.89
N LEU A 176 -7.04 15.80 10.70
CA LEU A 176 -6.96 16.41 9.38
C LEU A 176 -5.99 15.64 8.48
N VAL A 177 -4.83 15.23 8.99
CA VAL A 177 -3.85 14.46 8.19
C VAL A 177 -4.46 13.13 7.73
N PHE A 178 -5.11 12.36 8.60
CA PHE A 178 -5.82 11.14 8.17
C PHE A 178 -6.98 11.43 7.23
N GLY A 179 -7.73 12.49 7.48
CA GLY A 179 -8.83 12.92 6.61
C GLY A 179 -8.37 13.30 5.20
N LEU A 180 -7.28 14.04 5.07
CA LEU A 180 -6.66 14.37 3.78
C LEU A 180 -6.27 13.11 3.03
N VAL A 181 -5.55 12.19 3.68
CA VAL A 181 -5.17 10.91 3.07
C VAL A 181 -6.41 10.16 2.60
N LEU A 182 -7.46 10.06 3.40
CA LEU A 182 -8.68 9.36 3.02
C LEU A 182 -9.31 9.98 1.77
N VAL A 183 -9.54 11.28 1.77
CA VAL A 183 -10.21 11.99 0.67
C VAL A 183 -9.37 11.92 -0.60
N GLU A 184 -8.08 12.18 -0.52
CA GLU A 184 -7.17 12.15 -1.66
C GLU A 184 -7.17 10.76 -2.32
N TYR A 185 -6.99 9.69 -1.55
CA TYR A 185 -6.95 8.35 -2.12
C TYR A 185 -8.31 7.89 -2.67
N VAL A 186 -9.44 8.33 -2.09
CA VAL A 186 -10.77 8.08 -2.66
C VAL A 186 -10.92 8.78 -4.02
N VAL A 187 -10.57 10.08 -4.10
CA VAL A 187 -10.64 10.84 -5.35
C VAL A 187 -9.73 10.23 -6.42
N PHE A 188 -8.47 9.96 -6.07
CA PHE A 188 -7.52 9.40 -7.02
C PHE A 188 -7.86 7.95 -7.42
N LEU A 189 -8.55 7.18 -6.57
CA LEU A 189 -9.07 5.86 -6.95
C LEU A 189 -10.08 5.98 -8.09
N ILE A 190 -11.01 6.93 -8.00
CA ILE A 190 -12.00 7.20 -9.05
C ILE A 190 -11.30 7.63 -10.36
N VAL A 191 -10.33 8.53 -10.25
CA VAL A 191 -9.51 8.96 -11.41
C VAL A 191 -8.75 7.78 -12.01
N ALA A 192 -8.13 6.94 -11.18
CA ALA A 192 -7.37 5.78 -11.62
C ALA A 192 -8.24 4.75 -12.35
N CYS A 193 -9.47 4.50 -11.91
CA CYS A 193 -10.41 3.61 -12.60
C CYS A 193 -10.64 4.04 -14.05
N ASN A 194 -10.73 5.35 -14.31
CA ASN A 194 -10.88 5.90 -15.65
C ASN A 194 -9.56 5.88 -16.46
N VAL A 195 -8.46 6.38 -15.86
CA VAL A 195 -7.15 6.49 -16.52
C VAL A 195 -6.60 5.11 -16.91
N LEU A 196 -6.78 4.10 -16.04
CA LEU A 196 -6.36 2.72 -16.29
C LEU A 196 -7.40 1.89 -17.02
N SER A 197 -8.58 2.48 -17.34
CA SER A 197 -9.67 1.81 -18.04
C SER A 197 -10.11 0.49 -17.39
N VAL A 198 -10.20 0.45 -16.05
CA VAL A 198 -10.48 -0.77 -15.27
C VAL A 198 -11.77 -1.45 -15.70
N PHE A 199 -12.81 -0.70 -16.00
CA PHE A 199 -14.11 -1.24 -16.41
C PHE A 199 -14.17 -1.74 -17.87
N LYS A 200 -13.12 -1.47 -18.66
CA LYS A 200 -12.96 -1.93 -20.05
C LYS A 200 -12.05 -3.13 -20.18
N LEU A 201 -11.59 -3.69 -19.04
CA LEU A 201 -10.73 -4.87 -19.06
C LEU A 201 -11.53 -6.07 -19.59
N GLU A 202 -11.00 -6.66 -20.64
CA GLU A 202 -11.47 -7.91 -21.23
C GLU A 202 -10.50 -9.04 -20.85
N GLY A 203 -10.97 -10.27 -20.84
CA GLY A 203 -10.13 -11.42 -20.50
C GLY A 203 -10.91 -12.71 -20.44
N GLU A 204 -10.29 -13.75 -19.91
CA GLU A 204 -10.89 -15.08 -19.77
C GLU A 204 -12.26 -15.03 -19.06
N PRO A 205 -13.19 -15.93 -19.42
CA PRO A 205 -14.48 -16.04 -18.75
C PRO A 205 -14.31 -16.22 -17.24
N PHE A 206 -15.05 -15.42 -16.45
CA PHE A 206 -14.97 -15.46 -14.99
C PHE A 206 -15.68 -16.67 -14.42
N ASN A 207 -14.95 -17.53 -13.73
CA ASN A 207 -15.48 -18.66 -12.97
C ASN A 207 -15.10 -18.49 -11.50
N GLY A 208 -16.05 -18.05 -10.67
CA GLY A 208 -15.81 -17.74 -9.25
C GLY A 208 -15.29 -18.93 -8.43
N ARG A 209 -15.76 -20.19 -8.73
CA ARG A 209 -15.28 -21.39 -8.03
C ARG A 209 -13.81 -21.69 -8.36
N SER A 210 -13.41 -21.54 -9.62
CA SER A 210 -12.01 -21.72 -10.03
C SER A 210 -11.11 -20.65 -9.40
N VAL A 211 -11.54 -19.39 -9.47
CA VAL A 211 -10.81 -18.26 -8.90
C VAL A 211 -10.64 -18.44 -7.40
N LEU A 212 -11.69 -18.79 -6.67
CA LEU A 212 -11.61 -19.05 -5.23
C LEU A 212 -10.60 -20.18 -4.90
N ARG A 213 -10.61 -21.27 -5.69
CA ARG A 213 -9.66 -22.38 -5.51
C ARG A 213 -8.22 -21.93 -5.76
N GLU A 214 -7.98 -21.12 -6.81
CA GLU A 214 -6.67 -20.55 -7.12
C GLU A 214 -6.16 -19.70 -5.94
N TYR A 215 -7.02 -18.81 -5.38
CA TYR A 215 -6.68 -17.98 -4.23
C TYR A 215 -6.39 -18.81 -2.98
N LEU A 216 -7.24 -19.78 -2.63
CA LEU A 216 -7.04 -20.63 -1.45
C LEU A 216 -5.72 -21.40 -1.56
N LYS A 217 -5.41 -21.96 -2.73
CA LYS A 217 -4.15 -22.68 -2.95
C LYS A 217 -2.92 -21.76 -2.83
N TYR A 218 -3.02 -20.53 -3.35
CA TYR A 218 -1.92 -19.58 -3.30
C TYR A 218 -1.72 -18.98 -1.90
N CYS A 219 -2.82 -18.60 -1.25
CA CYS A 219 -2.77 -17.88 0.02
C CYS A 219 -2.54 -18.80 1.22
N SER A 220 -2.95 -20.09 1.19
CA SER A 220 -2.84 -20.98 2.34
C SER A 220 -1.44 -21.02 3.00
N PRO A 221 -0.31 -21.12 2.28
CA PRO A 221 1.01 -21.07 2.91
C PRO A 221 1.39 -19.68 3.42
N LEU A 222 0.74 -18.61 2.92
CA LEU A 222 1.03 -17.22 3.29
C LEU A 222 0.27 -16.75 4.53
N ILE A 223 -0.74 -17.50 4.98
CA ILE A 223 -1.53 -17.17 6.18
C ILE A 223 -0.61 -17.11 7.40
N LEU A 224 0.20 -18.13 7.62
CA LEU A 224 1.13 -18.16 8.75
C LEU A 224 2.14 -17.01 8.69
N TYR A 225 2.67 -16.72 7.52
CA TYR A 225 3.55 -15.58 7.31
C TYR A 225 2.86 -14.25 7.65
N SER A 226 1.60 -14.08 7.26
CA SER A 226 0.81 -12.88 7.57
C SER A 226 0.53 -12.73 9.06
N ILE A 227 0.26 -13.83 9.77
CA ILE A 227 0.07 -13.82 11.23
C ILE A 227 1.36 -13.41 11.94
N VAL A 228 2.50 -14.00 11.57
CA VAL A 228 3.81 -13.63 12.13
C VAL A 228 4.15 -12.18 11.82
N GLY A 229 3.94 -11.73 10.57
CA GLY A 229 4.18 -10.35 10.16
C GLY A 229 3.32 -9.33 10.91
N PHE A 230 2.03 -9.66 11.12
CA PHE A 230 1.14 -8.86 11.95
C PHE A 230 1.62 -8.80 13.40
N SER A 231 1.88 -9.97 14.01
CA SER A 231 2.28 -10.06 15.41
C SER A 231 3.56 -9.25 15.66
N TYR A 232 4.55 -9.37 14.79
CA TYR A 232 5.78 -8.59 14.88
C TYR A 232 5.52 -7.10 14.69
N GLY A 233 4.86 -6.70 13.59
CA GLY A 233 4.65 -5.30 13.26
C GLY A 233 3.73 -4.55 14.22
N PHE A 234 2.71 -5.24 14.77
CA PHE A 234 1.80 -4.66 15.75
C PHE A 234 2.42 -4.60 17.13
N ALA A 235 3.03 -5.70 17.59
CA ALA A 235 3.64 -5.78 18.92
C ALA A 235 4.77 -4.77 19.08
N ASP A 236 5.65 -4.63 18.07
CA ASP A 236 6.73 -3.64 18.06
C ASP A 236 6.20 -2.22 18.30
N ARG A 237 5.18 -1.82 17.57
CA ARG A 237 4.54 -0.50 17.69
C ARG A 237 3.80 -0.32 19.01
N TRP A 238 3.06 -1.34 19.42
CA TRP A 238 2.29 -1.31 20.66
C TRP A 238 3.19 -1.24 21.89
N MET A 239 4.24 -2.05 21.92
CA MET A 239 5.23 -2.04 23.00
C MET A 239 5.96 -0.70 23.10
N LEU A 240 6.39 -0.17 21.96
CA LEU A 240 7.06 1.12 21.93
C LEU A 240 6.15 2.25 22.42
N GLN A 241 4.88 2.26 21.99
CA GLN A 241 3.90 3.25 22.44
C GLN A 241 3.56 3.09 23.92
N ASN A 242 3.34 1.86 24.39
CA ASN A 242 2.90 1.58 25.75
C ASN A 242 4.00 1.81 26.79
N PHE A 243 5.24 1.44 26.49
CA PHE A 243 6.36 1.56 27.42
C PHE A 243 7.23 2.80 27.19
N GLY A 244 7.36 3.27 25.96
CA GLY A 244 8.15 4.43 25.59
C GLY A 244 7.35 5.73 25.47
N GLY A 245 6.04 5.62 25.29
CA GLY A 245 5.13 6.73 25.06
C GLY A 245 5.21 7.32 23.66
N SER A 246 4.27 8.22 23.36
CA SER A 246 4.09 8.84 22.05
C SER A 246 5.34 9.54 21.53
N LYS A 247 6.09 10.22 22.41
CA LYS A 247 7.33 10.90 22.04
C LYS A 247 8.39 9.94 21.49
N GLN A 248 8.60 8.80 22.13
CA GLN A 248 9.58 7.80 21.66
C GLN A 248 9.11 7.16 20.35
N GLN A 249 7.82 6.90 20.23
CA GLN A 249 7.22 6.41 19.00
C GLN A 249 7.45 7.39 17.82
N GLY A 250 7.30 8.69 18.06
CA GLY A 250 7.56 9.72 17.06
C GLY A 250 9.01 9.79 16.60
N LEU A 251 9.95 9.71 17.56
CA LEU A 251 11.39 9.69 17.26
C LEU A 251 11.79 8.43 16.49
N TYR A 252 11.26 7.27 16.89
CA TYR A 252 11.49 6.00 16.20
C TYR A 252 10.99 6.05 14.76
N GLU A 253 9.76 6.54 14.53
CA GLU A 253 9.20 6.65 13.17
C GLU A 253 10.01 7.62 12.31
N ALA A 254 10.45 8.74 12.86
CA ALA A 254 11.32 9.67 12.14
C ALA A 254 12.62 8.98 11.70
N GLY A 255 13.31 8.28 12.61
CA GLY A 255 14.51 7.51 12.28
C GLY A 255 14.25 6.41 11.23
N PHE A 256 13.15 5.68 11.39
CA PHE A 256 12.74 4.63 10.45
C PHE A 256 12.52 5.18 9.03
N ARG A 257 11.95 6.38 8.88
CA ARG A 257 11.74 7.05 7.59
C ARG A 257 13.05 7.34 6.85
N PHE A 258 14.10 7.72 7.56
CA PHE A 258 15.42 7.89 6.97
C PHE A 258 15.96 6.57 6.41
N GLY A 259 15.82 5.47 7.15
CA GLY A 259 16.24 4.14 6.70
C GLY A 259 15.49 3.62 5.47
N MET A 260 14.22 4.01 5.30
CA MET A 260 13.38 3.56 4.19
C MET A 260 13.76 4.15 2.82
N VAL A 261 14.58 5.20 2.77
CA VAL A 261 15.00 5.83 1.50
C VAL A 261 15.73 4.82 0.60
N SER A 262 16.54 3.93 1.18
CA SER A 262 17.26 2.88 0.43
C SER A 262 16.34 1.88 -0.28
N LEU A 263 15.11 1.69 0.21
CA LEU A 263 14.15 0.74 -0.37
C LEU A 263 13.39 1.27 -1.60
N LEU A 264 13.48 2.55 -1.91
CA LEU A 264 12.75 3.14 -3.05
C LEU A 264 13.16 2.52 -4.38
N ILE A 265 14.45 2.27 -4.56
CA ILE A 265 14.99 1.68 -5.80
C ILE A 265 14.59 0.20 -5.88
N THR A 266 14.70 -0.53 -4.77
CA THR A 266 14.32 -1.95 -4.69
C THR A 266 12.85 -2.16 -5.04
N THR A 267 11.95 -1.36 -4.49
CA THR A 267 10.50 -1.47 -4.78
C THR A 267 10.18 -1.17 -6.24
N SER A 268 10.87 -0.20 -6.84
CA SER A 268 10.71 0.12 -8.26
C SER A 268 11.08 -1.06 -9.16
N LEU A 269 12.16 -1.74 -8.83
CA LEU A 269 12.62 -2.92 -9.54
C LEU A 269 11.61 -4.08 -9.40
N LEU A 270 11.19 -4.38 -8.17
CA LEU A 270 10.29 -5.49 -7.89
C LEU A 270 8.96 -5.39 -8.65
N ASN A 271 8.32 -4.23 -8.67
CA ASN A 271 7.03 -4.04 -9.33
C ASN A 271 7.09 -4.34 -10.83
N ILE A 272 8.18 -3.95 -11.51
CA ILE A 272 8.34 -4.17 -12.94
C ILE A 272 8.69 -5.63 -13.24
N PHE A 273 9.67 -6.17 -12.49
CA PHE A 273 10.11 -7.54 -12.71
C PHE A 273 9.04 -8.57 -12.36
N TRP A 274 8.14 -8.26 -11.44
CA TRP A 274 7.03 -9.15 -11.06
C TRP A 274 6.20 -9.58 -12.27
N LYS A 275 5.77 -8.60 -13.09
CA LYS A 275 5.01 -8.87 -14.32
C LYS A 275 5.79 -9.75 -15.29
N GLU A 276 7.02 -9.38 -15.58
CA GLU A 276 7.83 -10.08 -16.59
C GLU A 276 8.16 -11.53 -16.15
N ILE A 277 8.45 -11.73 -14.85
CA ILE A 277 8.73 -13.06 -14.29
C ILE A 277 7.46 -13.91 -14.24
N ALA A 278 6.32 -13.34 -13.83
CA ALA A 278 5.05 -14.04 -13.75
C ALA A 278 4.59 -14.54 -15.15
N GLU A 279 4.73 -13.68 -16.16
CA GLU A 279 4.40 -14.04 -17.55
C GLU A 279 5.36 -15.08 -18.13
N ALA A 280 6.67 -14.95 -17.86
CA ALA A 280 7.66 -15.93 -18.29
C ALA A 280 7.42 -17.31 -17.65
N LYS A 281 7.01 -17.34 -16.39
CA LYS A 281 6.65 -18.57 -15.68
C LYS A 281 5.44 -19.25 -16.31
N GLU A 282 4.38 -18.50 -16.60
CA GLU A 282 3.16 -19.05 -17.23
C GLU A 282 3.44 -19.65 -18.61
N LYS A 283 4.33 -18.99 -19.38
CA LYS A 283 4.78 -19.48 -20.69
C LYS A 283 5.84 -20.60 -20.64
N GLY A 284 6.25 -21.02 -19.44
CA GLY A 284 7.29 -22.03 -19.24
C GLY A 284 8.70 -21.61 -19.71
N ASN A 285 8.94 -20.31 -19.93
CA ASN A 285 10.23 -19.80 -20.42
C ASN A 285 11.23 -19.63 -19.29
N LEU A 286 11.87 -20.74 -18.90
CA LEU A 286 12.86 -20.78 -17.81
C LEU A 286 14.12 -19.97 -18.11
N GLU A 287 14.54 -19.89 -19.37
CA GLU A 287 15.72 -19.12 -19.79
C GLU A 287 15.51 -17.62 -19.54
N LEU A 288 14.35 -17.09 -19.94
CA LEU A 288 13.99 -15.71 -19.69
C LEU A 288 13.89 -15.42 -18.17
N MET A 289 13.29 -16.32 -17.39
CA MET A 289 13.23 -16.19 -15.93
C MET A 289 14.62 -16.11 -15.31
N GLN A 290 15.55 -17.00 -15.69
CA GLN A 290 16.93 -16.98 -15.19
C GLN A 290 17.67 -15.70 -15.58
N LYS A 291 17.49 -15.23 -16.81
CA LYS A 291 18.10 -13.98 -17.30
C LYS A 291 17.59 -12.77 -16.50
N LEU A 292 16.29 -12.68 -16.28
CA LEU A 292 15.67 -11.61 -15.48
C LEU A 292 16.14 -11.66 -14.02
N TYR A 293 16.16 -12.84 -13.41
CA TYR A 293 16.64 -13.04 -12.05
C TYR A 293 18.12 -12.60 -11.91
N ARG A 294 19.00 -13.07 -12.78
CA ARG A 294 20.42 -12.67 -12.75
C ARG A 294 20.61 -11.17 -12.92
N LYS A 295 19.81 -10.53 -13.80
CA LYS A 295 19.87 -9.09 -14.03
C LYS A 295 19.43 -8.31 -12.79
N ALA A 296 18.32 -8.72 -12.17
CA ALA A 296 17.80 -8.09 -10.95
C ALA A 296 18.78 -8.27 -9.77
N SER A 297 19.28 -9.51 -9.55
CA SER A 297 20.21 -9.81 -8.45
C SER A 297 21.53 -9.05 -8.57
N ARG A 298 22.10 -8.97 -9.77
CA ARG A 298 23.33 -8.17 -9.99
C ARG A 298 23.10 -6.69 -9.71
N PHE A 299 21.98 -6.16 -10.17
CA PHE A 299 21.67 -4.75 -9.94
C PHE A 299 21.50 -4.46 -8.45
N LEU A 300 20.76 -5.30 -7.71
CA LEU A 300 20.56 -5.15 -6.27
C LEU A 300 21.82 -5.38 -5.44
N PHE A 301 22.78 -6.16 -5.94
CA PHE A 301 24.06 -6.39 -5.26
C PHE A 301 24.97 -5.15 -5.30
N TRP A 302 24.88 -4.33 -6.35
CA TRP A 302 25.69 -3.12 -6.50
C TRP A 302 25.02 -1.85 -5.96
N LEU A 303 23.83 -1.95 -5.42
CA LEU A 303 23.06 -0.89 -4.73
C LEU A 303 23.30 -0.92 -3.23
#